data_358606f6fb7294e06f679ac729bc898e
#
_entry.id   358606f6fb7294e06f679ac729bc898e
#
_cell.length_a   1.000
_cell.length_b   1.000
_cell.length_c   1.000
_cell.angle_alpha   90.00
_cell.angle_beta   90.00
_cell.angle_gamma   90.00
#
_symmetry.space_group_name_H-M   'P 1'
#
loop_
_entity.id
_entity.type
_entity.pdbx_description
1 polymer ?
#
loop_
_entity_poly.entity_id
_entity_poly.type
_entity_poly.pdbx_seq_one_letter_code
_entity_poly.pdbx_strand_id
1 'polypeptide(L)'
;MKKNLLYLLALVCSLTFFAACSSDDDDSDNKNNGNPPEEEAAITAPDVVGTYWGNLDISMIPDGSDQEIVIGDGIEKFITLSQVSNTEVKIELKEFELFINQQILKFGDIVVDKCEVKKGEGVSTFTGQQDLTFQGDAAALGTCATSIEGTVQSGNATMNIQVKVPALKLSLIHI
;
A
#
# COMPACT_ATOMS: atom_id res chain seq x y z
N MET A 1 1.66 -11.08 -31.51
CA MET A 1 1.78 -10.53 -30.15
C MET A 1 2.97 -9.58 -29.92
N LYS A 2 3.70 -9.11 -30.94
CA LYS A 2 4.89 -8.23 -30.78
C LYS A 2 4.62 -6.75 -31.08
N LYS A 3 3.42 -6.37 -31.51
CA LYS A 3 3.10 -4.99 -31.91
C LYS A 3 2.60 -4.10 -30.77
N ASN A 4 2.03 -4.68 -29.70
CA ASN A 4 1.46 -3.91 -28.60
C ASN A 4 2.52 -3.44 -27.57
N LEU A 5 3.69 -4.10 -27.54
CA LEU A 5 4.79 -3.71 -26.64
C LEU A 5 5.47 -2.41 -27.10
N LEU A 6 5.50 -2.16 -28.42
CA LEU A 6 6.11 -0.96 -29.02
C LEU A 6 5.28 0.31 -28.75
N TYR A 7 3.95 0.20 -28.65
CA TYR A 7 3.08 1.32 -28.33
C TYR A 7 3.17 1.72 -26.84
N LEU A 8 3.41 0.75 -25.96
CA LEU A 8 3.59 1.03 -24.53
C LEU A 8 4.91 1.77 -24.27
N LEU A 9 5.97 1.44 -25.01
CA LEU A 9 7.28 2.09 -24.88
C LEU A 9 7.27 3.53 -25.44
N ALA A 10 6.45 3.81 -26.44
CA ALA A 10 6.32 5.14 -27.03
C ALA A 10 5.55 6.13 -26.14
N LEU A 11 4.66 5.62 -25.27
CA LEU A 11 3.86 6.46 -24.38
C LEU A 11 4.65 6.97 -23.17
N VAL A 12 5.72 6.28 -22.76
CA VAL A 12 6.55 6.64 -21.61
C VAL A 12 7.58 7.72 -21.95
N CYS A 13 7.92 7.91 -23.24
CA CYS A 13 8.96 8.87 -23.68
C CYS A 13 8.46 10.30 -23.96
N SER A 14 7.16 10.60 -23.82
CA SER A 14 6.61 11.90 -24.21
C SER A 14 6.43 12.92 -23.08
N LEU A 15 6.92 12.65 -21.86
CA LEU A 15 6.71 13.53 -20.70
C LEU A 15 7.96 14.29 -20.21
N THR A 16 9.01 14.36 -21.02
CA THR A 16 10.15 15.22 -20.68
C THR A 16 10.43 16.23 -21.77
N PHE A 17 9.83 17.42 -21.75
CA PHE A 17 10.38 18.64 -22.31
C PHE A 17 9.43 19.82 -22.05
N PHE A 18 9.52 20.47 -20.91
CA PHE A 18 9.25 21.88 -20.78
C PHE A 18 10.23 22.52 -19.78
N ALA A 19 11.43 22.80 -20.26
CA ALA A 19 12.27 23.82 -19.68
C ALA A 19 12.53 24.85 -20.80
N ALA A 20 11.78 25.90 -20.85
CA ALA A 20 12.06 27.04 -21.68
C ALA A 20 12.51 28.20 -20.81
N CYS A 21 13.79 28.54 -20.94
CA CYS A 21 14.37 29.78 -20.49
C CYS A 21 13.69 30.97 -21.18
N SER A 22 13.40 32.00 -20.41
CA SER A 22 13.31 33.36 -20.92
C SER A 22 14.19 34.23 -20.01
N SER A 23 15.27 34.73 -20.59
CA SER A 23 16.09 35.80 -20.04
C SER A 23 15.44 37.13 -20.39
N ASP A 24 15.35 38.04 -19.42
CA ASP A 24 15.56 39.45 -19.66
C ASP A 24 16.00 40.14 -18.36
N ASP A 25 17.00 41.01 -18.50
CA ASP A 25 17.67 41.78 -17.50
C ASP A 25 16.75 42.80 -16.82
N ASP A 26 16.87 42.96 -15.47
CA ASP A 26 17.07 44.30 -14.88
C ASP A 26 17.51 44.16 -13.40
N ASP A 27 18.50 45.02 -13.05
CA ASP A 27 19.12 45.20 -11.74
C ASP A 27 18.13 45.58 -10.64
N SER A 28 18.19 44.87 -9.51
CA SER A 28 17.98 45.46 -8.18
C SER A 28 18.44 44.49 -7.08
N ASP A 29 19.49 44.91 -6.37
CA ASP A 29 19.97 44.36 -5.11
C ASP A 29 18.84 44.15 -4.10
N ASN A 30 18.51 42.88 -3.81
CA ASN A 30 17.91 42.54 -2.52
C ASN A 30 18.39 41.15 -2.09
N LYS A 31 19.35 41.16 -1.15
CA LYS A 31 19.78 39.97 -0.41
C LYS A 31 18.58 39.45 0.37
N ASN A 32 17.83 38.55 -0.18
CA ASN A 32 16.89 37.74 0.57
C ASN A 32 17.39 36.29 0.57
N ASN A 33 17.68 35.84 1.77
CA ASN A 33 18.15 34.51 2.13
C ASN A 33 17.02 33.53 1.73
N GLY A 34 17.02 33.10 0.47
CA GLY A 34 16.06 32.11 -0.05
C GLY A 34 16.39 30.73 0.49
N ASN A 35 15.75 30.35 1.57
CA ASN A 35 15.51 28.95 1.84
C ASN A 35 14.89 28.36 0.56
N PRO A 36 15.33 27.16 0.08
CA PRO A 36 14.59 26.45 -0.96
C PRO A 36 13.12 26.33 -0.49
N PRO A 37 12.13 26.50 -1.38
CA PRO A 37 10.77 26.24 -0.98
C PRO A 37 10.71 24.81 -0.45
N GLU A 38 10.39 24.65 0.84
CA GLU A 38 9.92 23.37 1.36
C GLU A 38 8.75 23.01 0.43
N GLU A 39 8.89 21.94 -0.37
CA GLU A 39 7.75 21.33 -1.04
C GLU A 39 6.73 21.08 0.08
N GLU A 40 5.66 21.86 0.12
CA GLU A 40 4.54 21.60 1.00
C GLU A 40 4.07 20.19 0.68
N ALA A 41 4.34 19.26 1.61
CA ALA A 41 3.96 17.87 1.45
C ALA A 41 2.46 17.83 1.15
N ALA A 42 2.10 17.33 -0.02
CA ALA A 42 0.73 17.30 -0.47
C ALA A 42 -0.14 16.62 0.60
N ILE A 43 -1.21 17.30 1.05
CA ILE A 43 -2.16 16.75 2.02
C ILE A 43 -2.98 15.70 1.27
N THR A 44 -2.75 14.43 1.56
CA THR A 44 -3.36 13.30 0.84
C THR A 44 -4.13 12.34 1.74
N ALA A 45 -3.71 12.22 3.01
CA ALA A 45 -4.34 11.31 3.95
C ALA A 45 -5.82 11.63 4.23
N PRO A 46 -6.27 12.90 4.41
CA PRO A 46 -7.68 13.20 4.65
C PRO A 46 -8.61 12.74 3.53
N ASP A 47 -8.10 12.65 2.30
CA ASP A 47 -8.91 12.25 1.14
C ASP A 47 -9.29 10.75 1.15
N VAL A 48 -8.59 9.95 1.95
CA VAL A 48 -8.78 8.48 2.02
C VAL A 48 -9.23 7.98 3.39
N VAL A 49 -9.41 8.87 4.36
CA VAL A 49 -9.91 8.48 5.70
C VAL A 49 -11.35 8.00 5.61
N GLY A 50 -11.63 6.83 6.19
CA GLY A 50 -12.96 6.26 6.17
C GLY A 50 -12.97 4.76 6.41
N THR A 51 -14.17 4.20 6.43
CA THR A 51 -14.38 2.75 6.45
C THR A 51 -15.00 2.35 5.11
N TYR A 52 -14.36 1.42 4.44
CA TYR A 52 -14.69 0.97 3.11
C TYR A 52 -15.10 -0.50 3.15
N TRP A 53 -16.10 -0.86 2.38
CA TRP A 53 -16.32 -2.24 1.99
C TRP A 53 -15.41 -2.51 0.79
N GLY A 54 -14.46 -3.40 0.94
CA GLY A 54 -13.40 -3.57 -0.04
C GLY A 54 -13.02 -5.03 -0.26
N ASN A 55 -12.24 -5.25 -1.31
CA ASN A 55 -11.66 -6.55 -1.65
C ASN A 55 -10.21 -6.63 -1.17
N LEU A 56 -9.87 -7.76 -0.57
CA LEU A 56 -8.52 -8.07 -0.11
C LEU A 56 -7.98 -9.28 -0.85
N ASP A 57 -6.75 -9.16 -1.32
CA ASP A 57 -5.94 -10.29 -1.79
C ASP A 57 -4.83 -10.52 -0.77
N ILE A 58 -4.61 -11.78 -0.41
CA ILE A 58 -3.66 -12.13 0.63
C ILE A 58 -2.76 -13.24 0.15
N SER A 59 -1.47 -13.03 0.30
CA SER A 59 -0.46 -14.01 -0.04
C SER A 59 0.57 -14.19 1.08
N MET A 60 1.20 -15.35 1.07
CA MET A 60 2.34 -15.67 1.92
C MET A 60 3.56 -15.97 1.07
N ILE A 61 4.71 -15.49 1.51
CA ILE A 61 6.01 -15.85 0.94
C ILE A 61 6.81 -16.56 2.03
N PRO A 62 7.21 -17.84 1.81
CA PRO A 62 8.11 -18.54 2.71
C PRO A 62 9.47 -17.83 2.76
N ASP A 63 10.04 -17.66 3.96
CA ASP A 63 11.36 -17.08 4.11
C ASP A 63 12.41 -17.89 3.33
N GLY A 64 13.24 -17.18 2.55
CA GLY A 64 14.22 -17.81 1.66
C GLY A 64 13.65 -18.37 0.35
N SER A 65 12.39 -18.08 0.03
CA SER A 65 11.74 -18.44 -1.23
C SER A 65 11.23 -17.18 -1.94
N ASP A 66 11.23 -17.22 -3.27
CA ASP A 66 10.56 -16.21 -4.11
C ASP A 66 9.15 -16.69 -4.53
N GLN A 67 8.70 -17.83 -4.01
CA GLN A 67 7.41 -18.41 -4.37
C GLN A 67 6.30 -17.83 -3.50
N GLU A 68 5.37 -17.16 -4.12
CA GLU A 68 4.17 -16.62 -3.49
C GLU A 68 3.07 -17.68 -3.44
N ILE A 69 2.43 -17.81 -2.29
CA ILE A 69 1.29 -18.70 -2.06
C ILE A 69 0.07 -17.83 -1.77
N VAL A 70 -0.88 -17.79 -2.69
CA VAL A 70 -2.15 -17.08 -2.49
C VAL A 70 -2.99 -17.86 -1.48
N ILE A 71 -3.39 -17.18 -0.39
CA ILE A 71 -4.22 -17.76 0.68
C ILE A 71 -5.62 -17.16 0.72
N GLY A 72 -5.82 -16.03 0.05
CA GLY A 72 -7.11 -15.36 -0.11
C GLY A 72 -7.11 -14.50 -1.36
N ASP A 73 -8.18 -14.55 -2.13
CA ASP A 73 -8.39 -13.80 -3.36
C ASP A 73 -9.81 -13.21 -3.35
N GLY A 74 -9.91 -11.89 -3.53
CA GLY A 74 -11.18 -11.17 -3.58
C GLY A 74 -12.00 -11.26 -2.28
N ILE A 75 -11.37 -11.31 -1.11
CA ILE A 75 -12.06 -11.42 0.17
C ILE A 75 -12.72 -10.08 0.51
N GLU A 76 -14.04 -10.09 0.61
CA GLU A 76 -14.80 -8.89 0.98
C GLU A 76 -14.75 -8.65 2.49
N LYS A 77 -14.22 -7.49 2.90
CA LYS A 77 -14.10 -7.07 4.31
C LYS A 77 -14.22 -5.55 4.44
N PHE A 78 -14.54 -5.11 5.67
CA PHE A 78 -14.40 -3.70 6.02
C PHE A 78 -12.93 -3.35 6.27
N ILE A 79 -12.47 -2.33 5.57
CA ILE A 79 -11.13 -1.76 5.68
C ILE A 79 -11.31 -0.37 6.29
N THR A 80 -10.70 -0.11 7.44
CA THR A 80 -10.75 1.22 8.08
C THR A 80 -9.41 1.91 7.93
N LEU A 81 -9.43 3.12 7.33
CA LEU A 81 -8.28 4.01 7.22
C LEU A 81 -8.48 5.20 8.15
N SER A 82 -7.54 5.42 9.05
CA SER A 82 -7.54 6.54 10.00
C SER A 82 -6.32 7.42 9.78
N GLN A 83 -6.48 8.74 9.84
CA GLN A 83 -5.38 9.68 9.63
C GLN A 83 -4.33 9.57 10.75
N VAL A 84 -3.06 9.49 10.37
CA VAL A 84 -1.89 9.58 11.26
C VAL A 84 -1.18 10.93 11.07
N SER A 85 -0.98 11.33 9.82
CA SER A 85 -0.40 12.62 9.44
C SER A 85 -1.08 13.15 8.17
N ASN A 86 -0.55 14.20 7.58
CA ASN A 86 -1.07 14.74 6.31
C ASN A 86 -0.89 13.77 5.12
N THR A 87 0.07 12.86 5.21
CA THR A 87 0.45 11.93 4.14
C THR A 87 0.41 10.47 4.57
N GLU A 88 0.05 10.16 5.82
CA GLU A 88 0.06 8.80 6.35
C GLU A 88 -1.30 8.44 6.96
N VAL A 89 -1.69 7.20 6.79
CA VAL A 89 -2.87 6.59 7.41
C VAL A 89 -2.50 5.33 8.17
N LYS A 90 -3.27 5.02 9.21
CA LYS A 90 -3.31 3.71 9.86
C LYS A 90 -4.40 2.88 9.20
N ILE A 91 -4.13 1.59 8.96
CA ILE A 91 -5.07 0.63 8.42
C ILE A 91 -5.48 -0.36 9.50
N GLU A 92 -6.77 -0.61 9.61
CA GLU A 92 -7.35 -1.60 10.53
C GLU A 92 -8.29 -2.56 9.80
N LEU A 93 -8.05 -3.88 10.00
CA LEU A 93 -8.99 -4.96 9.70
C LEU A 93 -9.34 -5.64 11.01
N LYS A 94 -10.57 -5.50 11.47
CA LYS A 94 -11.01 -6.10 12.74
C LYS A 94 -11.47 -7.54 12.54
N GLU A 95 -11.15 -8.36 13.54
CA GLU A 95 -11.60 -9.76 13.62
C GLU A 95 -11.37 -10.50 12.30
N PHE A 96 -10.13 -10.34 11.76
CA PHE A 96 -9.82 -10.91 10.47
C PHE A 96 -9.74 -12.43 10.56
N GLU A 97 -10.46 -13.10 9.66
CA GLU A 97 -10.49 -14.55 9.54
C GLU A 97 -10.55 -14.97 8.08
N LEU A 98 -9.97 -16.12 7.77
CA LEU A 98 -10.00 -16.75 6.46
C LEU A 98 -10.67 -18.11 6.52
N PHE A 99 -11.41 -18.44 5.47
CA PHE A 99 -11.98 -19.77 5.29
C PHE A 99 -11.08 -20.58 4.35
N ILE A 100 -10.28 -21.49 4.94
CA ILE A 100 -9.28 -22.30 4.23
C ILE A 100 -9.58 -23.78 4.53
N ASN A 101 -9.65 -24.62 3.50
CA ASN A 101 -9.85 -26.07 3.64
C ASN A 101 -11.03 -26.47 4.55
N GLN A 102 -12.16 -25.78 4.41
CA GLN A 102 -13.37 -25.99 5.20
C GLN A 102 -13.23 -25.63 6.70
N GLN A 103 -12.18 -24.90 7.05
CA GLN A 103 -11.94 -24.41 8.40
C GLN A 103 -11.85 -22.89 8.41
N ILE A 104 -12.31 -22.27 9.49
CA ILE A 104 -12.10 -20.84 9.72
C ILE A 104 -10.77 -20.70 10.46
N LEU A 105 -9.86 -19.97 9.86
CA LEU A 105 -8.57 -19.60 10.47
C LEU A 105 -8.67 -18.15 10.96
N LYS A 106 -8.56 -17.94 12.27
CA LYS A 106 -8.65 -16.61 12.88
C LYS A 106 -7.26 -15.99 13.01
N PHE A 107 -7.10 -14.78 12.48
CA PHE A 107 -5.88 -13.98 12.57
C PHE A 107 -5.96 -12.88 13.64
N GLY A 108 -7.19 -12.55 14.10
CA GLY A 108 -7.44 -11.42 14.99
C GLY A 108 -7.43 -10.08 14.26
N ASP A 109 -7.09 -9.02 14.96
CA ASP A 109 -7.02 -7.69 14.37
C ASP A 109 -5.69 -7.52 13.63
N ILE A 110 -5.77 -7.07 12.37
CA ILE A 110 -4.62 -6.66 11.58
C ILE A 110 -4.55 -5.14 11.59
N VAL A 111 -3.46 -4.59 12.13
CA VAL A 111 -3.25 -3.16 12.24
C VAL A 111 -1.88 -2.81 11.67
N VAL A 112 -1.86 -1.91 10.68
CA VAL A 112 -0.65 -1.31 10.16
C VAL A 112 -0.68 0.18 10.48
N ASP A 113 0.22 0.61 11.36
CA ASP A 113 0.17 1.93 11.98
C ASP A 113 0.50 3.08 11.03
N LYS A 114 1.31 2.80 9.99
CA LYS A 114 1.75 3.82 9.04
C LYS A 114 1.77 3.29 7.63
N CYS A 115 0.90 3.84 6.80
CA CYS A 115 0.88 3.63 5.37
C CYS A 115 0.95 5.00 4.68
N GLU A 116 1.93 5.15 3.79
CA GLU A 116 2.07 6.36 2.97
C GLU A 116 0.94 6.44 1.96
N VAL A 117 0.33 7.61 1.82
CA VAL A 117 -0.75 7.87 0.84
C VAL A 117 -0.20 8.73 -0.28
N LYS A 118 -0.47 8.31 -1.52
CA LYS A 118 -0.18 9.09 -2.74
C LYS A 118 -1.48 9.34 -3.49
N LYS A 119 -1.72 10.59 -3.82
CA LYS A 119 -2.90 11.01 -4.60
C LYS A 119 -2.59 10.91 -6.09
N GLY A 120 -3.46 10.24 -6.83
CA GLY A 120 -3.49 10.24 -8.27
C GLY A 120 -4.77 10.90 -8.82
N GLU A 121 -4.91 10.92 -10.13
CA GLU A 121 -6.12 11.42 -10.80
C GLU A 121 -7.28 10.44 -10.61
N GLY A 122 -8.17 10.74 -9.65
CA GLY A 122 -9.37 9.92 -9.36
C GLY A 122 -9.11 8.65 -8.56
N VAL A 123 -7.87 8.32 -8.23
CA VAL A 123 -7.49 7.19 -7.40
C VAL A 123 -6.39 7.60 -6.43
N SER A 124 -6.53 7.23 -5.17
CA SER A 124 -5.45 7.36 -4.18
C SER A 124 -4.88 5.99 -3.88
N THR A 125 -3.56 5.88 -3.77
CA THR A 125 -2.86 4.65 -3.40
C THR A 125 -2.32 4.77 -1.99
N PHE A 126 -2.23 3.65 -1.28
CA PHE A 126 -1.56 3.58 0.00
C PHE A 126 -0.61 2.39 0.05
N THR A 127 0.53 2.56 0.70
CA THR A 127 1.54 1.51 0.86
C THR A 127 2.11 1.54 2.27
N GLY A 128 2.34 0.38 2.87
CA GLY A 128 2.91 0.26 4.20
C GLY A 128 3.66 -1.05 4.39
N GLN A 129 4.61 -1.04 5.34
CA GLN A 129 5.35 -2.23 5.75
C GLN A 129 5.48 -2.23 7.27
N GLN A 130 5.18 -3.36 7.88
CA GLN A 130 5.28 -3.51 9.34
C GLN A 130 5.44 -4.97 9.72
N ASP A 131 6.18 -5.24 10.78
CA ASP A 131 6.21 -6.54 11.42
C ASP A 131 4.92 -6.73 12.23
N LEU A 132 4.09 -7.69 11.83
CA LEU A 132 2.83 -8.00 12.51
C LEU A 132 2.96 -9.29 13.31
N THR A 133 2.42 -9.27 14.53
CA THR A 133 2.27 -10.46 15.37
C THR A 133 0.83 -10.93 15.30
N PHE A 134 0.60 -12.05 14.64
CA PHE A 134 -0.74 -12.61 14.48
C PHE A 134 -1.28 -13.20 15.79
N GLN A 135 -2.61 -13.21 15.90
CA GLN A 135 -3.35 -13.74 17.03
C GLN A 135 -4.22 -14.94 16.63
N GLY A 136 -4.98 -15.46 17.56
CA GLY A 136 -5.90 -16.56 17.30
C GLY A 136 -5.18 -17.82 16.80
N ASP A 137 -5.73 -18.44 15.78
CA ASP A 137 -5.18 -19.67 15.18
C ASP A 137 -3.86 -19.42 14.45
N ALA A 138 -3.64 -18.20 13.98
CA ALA A 138 -2.42 -17.78 13.30
C ALA A 138 -1.29 -17.37 14.27
N ALA A 139 -1.50 -17.41 15.59
CA ALA A 139 -0.49 -17.06 16.60
C ALA A 139 0.79 -17.90 16.50
N ALA A 140 0.68 -19.13 15.99
CA ALA A 140 1.84 -20.01 15.75
C ALA A 140 2.83 -19.45 14.72
N LEU A 141 2.41 -18.55 13.82
CA LEU A 141 3.29 -17.86 12.88
C LEU A 141 4.22 -16.89 13.60
N GLY A 142 3.78 -16.33 14.73
CA GLY A 142 4.50 -15.33 15.50
C GLY A 142 4.53 -13.99 14.76
N THR A 143 5.69 -13.33 14.81
CA THR A 143 5.90 -12.04 14.12
C THR A 143 6.39 -12.28 12.71
N CYS A 144 5.72 -11.69 11.73
CA CYS A 144 6.02 -11.82 10.30
C CYS A 144 6.13 -10.43 9.66
N ALA A 145 7.13 -10.25 8.82
CA ALA A 145 7.23 -9.04 8.01
C ALA A 145 6.06 -9.00 7.02
N THR A 146 5.31 -7.92 7.06
CA THR A 146 4.10 -7.75 6.27
C THR A 146 4.19 -6.49 5.44
N SER A 147 3.86 -6.57 4.17
CA SER A 147 3.67 -5.43 3.28
C SER A 147 2.21 -5.32 2.85
N ILE A 148 1.73 -4.08 2.78
CA ILE A 148 0.38 -3.76 2.35
C ILE A 148 0.47 -2.72 1.25
N GLU A 149 -0.30 -2.93 0.21
CA GLU A 149 -0.55 -1.94 -0.83
C GLU A 149 -2.04 -1.95 -1.20
N GLY A 150 -2.56 -0.79 -1.58
CA GLY A 150 -3.95 -0.72 -1.97
C GLY A 150 -4.33 0.59 -2.61
N THR A 151 -5.61 0.68 -2.98
CA THR A 151 -6.19 1.84 -3.62
C THR A 151 -7.51 2.21 -2.98
N VAL A 152 -7.83 3.51 -3.03
CA VAL A 152 -9.16 4.05 -2.74
C VAL A 152 -9.64 4.80 -3.98
N GLN A 153 -10.78 4.39 -4.51
CA GLN A 153 -11.39 4.99 -5.69
C GLN A 153 -12.91 4.98 -5.56
N SER A 154 -13.54 6.15 -5.72
CA SER A 154 -15.01 6.29 -5.76
C SER A 154 -15.73 5.61 -4.59
N GLY A 155 -15.16 5.69 -3.38
CA GLY A 155 -15.75 5.10 -2.17
C GLY A 155 -15.52 3.61 -1.96
N ASN A 156 -14.75 2.95 -2.85
CA ASN A 156 -14.33 1.57 -2.71
C ASN A 156 -12.83 1.49 -2.38
N ALA A 157 -12.43 0.45 -1.68
CA ALA A 157 -11.03 0.16 -1.42
C ALA A 157 -10.67 -1.24 -1.94
N THR A 158 -9.45 -1.37 -2.46
CA THR A 158 -8.82 -2.66 -2.71
C THR A 158 -7.52 -2.74 -1.94
N MET A 159 -7.14 -3.91 -1.46
CA MET A 159 -5.92 -4.08 -0.69
C MET A 159 -5.28 -5.43 -0.93
N ASN A 160 -3.97 -5.43 -1.15
CA ASN A 160 -3.13 -6.61 -1.21
C ASN A 160 -2.27 -6.66 0.05
N ILE A 161 -2.29 -7.81 0.72
CA ILE A 161 -1.51 -8.10 1.92
C ILE A 161 -0.54 -9.22 1.61
N GLN A 162 0.75 -8.97 1.74
CA GLN A 162 1.78 -9.98 1.56
C GLN A 162 2.52 -10.22 2.86
N VAL A 163 2.56 -11.47 3.30
CA VAL A 163 3.17 -11.89 4.58
C VAL A 163 4.36 -12.78 4.33
N LYS A 164 5.54 -12.39 4.81
CA LYS A 164 6.74 -13.24 4.82
C LYS A 164 6.73 -14.12 6.04
N VAL A 165 6.62 -15.44 5.83
CA VAL A 165 6.50 -16.43 6.89
C VAL A 165 7.79 -17.24 7.02
N PRO A 166 8.38 -17.37 8.22
CA PRO A 166 9.54 -18.25 8.43
C PRO A 166 9.26 -19.68 7.95
N ALA A 167 10.14 -20.23 7.12
CA ALA A 167 9.96 -21.52 6.43
C ALA A 167 9.60 -22.68 7.38
N LEU A 168 10.12 -22.67 8.60
CA LEU A 168 9.85 -23.69 9.62
C LEU A 168 8.42 -23.63 10.19
N LYS A 169 7.69 -22.53 9.99
CA LYS A 169 6.34 -22.32 10.55
C LYS A 169 5.22 -22.64 9.58
N LEU A 170 5.51 -22.71 8.27
CA LEU A 170 4.50 -23.09 7.27
C LEU A 170 3.96 -24.51 7.45
N SER A 171 4.74 -25.41 8.02
CA SER A 171 4.29 -26.78 8.32
C SER A 171 3.25 -26.85 9.44
N LEU A 172 3.07 -25.78 10.22
CA LEU A 172 2.08 -25.70 11.31
C LEU A 172 0.70 -25.27 10.81
N ILE A 173 0.65 -24.59 9.66
CA ILE A 173 -0.59 -24.30 8.96
C ILE A 173 -0.77 -25.43 7.95
N HIS A 174 -1.58 -26.40 8.29
CA HIS A 174 -1.96 -27.47 7.35
C HIS A 174 -2.86 -26.85 6.29
N ILE A 175 -2.23 -26.27 5.27
CA ILE A 175 -2.88 -25.74 4.07
C ILE A 175 -3.12 -26.88 3.09
#